data_26de7c8ecc2e8067cf70703916b30d8a
#
_entry.id   26de7c8ecc2e8067cf70703916b30d8a
#
_cell.length_a   1.000
_cell.length_b   1.000
_cell.length_c   1.000
_cell.angle_alpha   90.00
_cell.angle_beta   90.00
_cell.angle_gamma   90.00
#
_symmetry.space_group_name_H-M   'P 1'
#
loop_
_entity.id
_entity.type
_entity.pdbx_description
1 polymer ?
#
loop_
_entity_poly.entity_id
_entity_poly.type
_entity_poly.pdbx_seq_one_letter_code
_entity_poly.pdbx_strand_id
1 'polypeptide(L)'
;MFDLNGKKALVTGSTQGIGFAVAKALSEHGAKVFVHGGTSYEKCENAAKKISGSVPVCVDLSDTKATKMLYEKTGDVDILVLNASIQYRTPWNEIGTEEFSSQVQVNLKSVLDAMQIYSESMKKNRWGRIVIVGSVQQHKPHKDMAIYAATKCAIMSLVENIGKQLAPFGVTVNNLNPGVIATPRNDKALSDDEYRKKVLEGIPMGYAGEPEDMTAAALLLCSDEGRYITGSEINVDGGMRL
;
A
#
# COMPACT_ATOMS: atom_id res chain seq x y z
N MET A 1 -2.99 16.69 16.15
CA MET A 1 -2.55 16.49 14.76
C MET A 1 -2.80 15.04 14.37
N PHE A 2 -3.32 14.78 13.19
CA PHE A 2 -3.71 13.44 12.71
C PHE A 2 -4.73 12.71 13.58
N ASP A 3 -5.76 13.40 14.05
CA ASP A 3 -6.83 12.77 14.83
C ASP A 3 -7.71 11.88 13.93
N LEU A 4 -7.73 10.58 14.23
CA LEU A 4 -8.49 9.56 13.52
C LEU A 4 -9.55 8.88 14.41
N ASN A 5 -9.90 9.49 15.56
CA ASN A 5 -10.93 8.95 16.43
C ASN A 5 -12.25 8.76 15.70
N GLY A 6 -12.87 7.59 15.89
CA GLY A 6 -14.12 7.22 15.21
C GLY A 6 -13.97 6.77 13.75
N LYS A 7 -12.78 6.85 13.15
CA LYS A 7 -12.52 6.38 11.80
C LYS A 7 -12.24 4.88 11.76
N LYS A 8 -12.68 4.23 10.68
CA LYS A 8 -12.35 2.84 10.37
C LYS A 8 -11.35 2.80 9.23
N ALA A 9 -10.28 2.06 9.39
CA ALA A 9 -9.23 1.92 8.39
C ALA A 9 -9.03 0.45 7.98
N LEU A 10 -8.91 0.18 6.69
CA LEU A 10 -8.43 -1.08 6.16
C LEU A 10 -7.05 -0.89 5.57
N VAL A 11 -6.08 -1.68 6.03
CA VAL A 11 -4.72 -1.70 5.47
C VAL A 11 -4.45 -3.08 4.89
N THR A 12 -4.35 -3.19 3.57
CA THR A 12 -4.07 -4.48 2.92
C THR A 12 -2.59 -4.85 3.03
N GLY A 13 -2.28 -6.14 3.22
CA GLY A 13 -0.90 -6.62 3.40
C GLY A 13 -0.23 -6.06 4.66
N SER A 14 -0.97 -5.94 5.76
CA SER A 14 -0.53 -5.29 7.00
C SER A 14 -0.10 -6.25 8.10
N THR A 15 0.23 -7.49 7.77
CA THR A 15 0.76 -8.44 8.75
C THR A 15 2.25 -8.23 9.07
N GLN A 16 2.96 -7.44 8.27
CA GLN A 16 4.39 -7.14 8.41
C GLN A 16 4.81 -5.90 7.61
N GLY A 17 6.02 -5.41 7.81
CA GLY A 17 6.67 -4.36 7.02
C GLY A 17 5.88 -3.04 7.01
N ILE A 18 5.87 -2.36 5.86
CA ILE A 18 5.24 -1.04 5.68
C ILE A 18 3.76 -1.07 6.10
N GLY A 19 3.00 -2.06 5.62
CA GLY A 19 1.58 -2.16 5.94
C GLY A 19 1.33 -2.30 7.45
N PHE A 20 2.17 -3.04 8.17
CA PHE A 20 2.08 -3.17 9.62
C PHE A 20 2.38 -1.85 10.34
N ALA A 21 3.46 -1.18 9.96
CA ALA A 21 3.83 0.11 10.55
C ALA A 21 2.73 1.16 10.34
N VAL A 22 2.18 1.25 9.12
CA VAL A 22 1.06 2.15 8.81
C VAL A 22 -0.20 1.78 9.60
N ALA A 23 -0.56 0.50 9.66
CA ALA A 23 -1.72 0.04 10.43
C ALA A 23 -1.60 0.39 11.92
N LYS A 24 -0.40 0.20 12.49
CA LYS A 24 -0.08 0.55 13.88
C LYS A 24 -0.20 2.07 14.09
N ALA A 25 0.40 2.87 13.23
CA ALA A 25 0.33 4.33 13.32
C ALA A 25 -1.11 4.86 13.24
N LEU A 26 -1.94 4.34 12.32
CA LEU A 26 -3.36 4.72 12.24
C LEU A 26 -4.13 4.38 13.52
N SER A 27 -3.86 3.22 14.12
CA SER A 27 -4.47 2.82 15.40
C SER A 27 -4.02 3.71 16.57
N GLU A 28 -2.73 4.03 16.65
CA GLU A 28 -2.18 4.93 17.69
C GLU A 28 -2.76 6.35 17.60
N HIS A 29 -3.31 6.73 16.44
CA HIS A 29 -4.01 8.01 16.24
C HIS A 29 -5.54 7.90 16.32
N GLY A 30 -6.07 6.77 16.81
CA GLY A 30 -7.48 6.59 17.14
C GLY A 30 -8.34 5.83 16.15
N ALA A 31 -7.78 5.40 14.99
CA ALA A 31 -8.54 4.62 14.02
C ALA A 31 -8.78 3.18 14.51
N LYS A 32 -9.97 2.63 14.24
CA LYS A 32 -10.20 1.19 14.29
C LYS A 32 -9.67 0.54 13.03
N VAL A 33 -8.64 -0.30 13.15
CA VAL A 33 -7.91 -0.84 12.00
C VAL A 33 -8.27 -2.30 11.72
N PHE A 34 -8.55 -2.62 10.46
CA PHE A 34 -8.59 -3.97 9.94
C PHE A 34 -7.20 -4.36 9.41
N VAL A 35 -6.59 -5.37 10.04
CA VAL A 35 -5.27 -5.90 9.69
C VAL A 35 -5.44 -7.06 8.72
N HIS A 36 -5.02 -6.88 7.48
CA HIS A 36 -5.26 -7.84 6.41
C HIS A 36 -4.00 -8.58 5.98
N GLY A 37 -4.15 -9.89 5.73
CA GLY A 37 -3.18 -10.77 5.08
C GLY A 37 -3.85 -11.74 4.11
N GLY A 38 -3.07 -12.33 3.18
CA GLY A 38 -3.62 -13.18 2.11
C GLY A 38 -3.74 -14.66 2.47
N THR A 39 -2.76 -15.24 3.14
CA THR A 39 -2.58 -16.69 3.12
C THR A 39 -2.72 -17.40 4.48
N SER A 40 -2.67 -16.67 5.59
CA SER A 40 -2.71 -17.26 6.93
C SER A 40 -3.47 -16.37 7.89
N TYR A 41 -4.60 -16.89 8.38
CA TYR A 41 -5.38 -16.22 9.41
C TYR A 41 -4.59 -16.03 10.71
N GLU A 42 -3.78 -17.02 11.09
CA GLU A 42 -2.89 -16.94 12.26
C GLU A 42 -1.92 -15.77 12.18
N LYS A 43 -1.32 -15.54 10.99
CA LYS A 43 -0.45 -14.36 10.79
C LYS A 43 -1.23 -13.04 10.94
N CYS A 44 -2.46 -12.98 10.43
CA CYS A 44 -3.31 -11.82 10.60
C CYS A 44 -3.65 -11.58 12.08
N GLU A 45 -4.02 -12.64 12.80
CA GLU A 45 -4.33 -12.58 14.23
C GLU A 45 -3.12 -12.15 15.07
N ASN A 46 -1.95 -12.75 14.80
CA ASN A 46 -0.71 -12.40 15.52
C ASN A 46 -0.27 -10.96 15.27
N ALA A 47 -0.49 -10.44 14.07
CA ALA A 47 -0.24 -9.03 13.77
C ALA A 47 -1.28 -8.13 14.47
N ALA A 48 -2.56 -8.48 14.42
CA ALA A 48 -3.63 -7.73 15.06
C ALA A 48 -3.46 -7.66 16.60
N LYS A 49 -3.01 -8.73 17.26
CA LYS A 49 -2.71 -8.71 18.71
C LYS A 49 -1.67 -7.66 19.12
N LYS A 50 -0.84 -7.20 18.19
CA LYS A 50 0.18 -6.15 18.43
C LYS A 50 -0.33 -4.73 18.18
N ILE A 51 -1.56 -4.58 17.70
CA ILE A 51 -2.18 -3.30 17.36
C ILE A 51 -3.48 -3.18 18.15
N SER A 52 -3.56 -2.22 19.05
CA SER A 52 -4.71 -2.07 19.96
C SER A 52 -6.04 -1.93 19.21
N GLY A 53 -7.04 -2.70 19.60
CA GLY A 53 -8.40 -2.61 19.04
C GLY A 53 -8.53 -3.00 17.55
N SER A 54 -7.50 -3.56 16.95
CA SER A 54 -7.55 -3.97 15.54
C SER A 54 -8.28 -5.31 15.34
N VAL A 55 -8.70 -5.55 14.10
CA VAL A 55 -9.47 -6.74 13.71
C VAL A 55 -8.70 -7.49 12.60
N PRO A 56 -8.36 -8.78 12.78
CA PRO A 56 -7.69 -9.56 11.76
C PRO A 56 -8.65 -9.93 10.62
N VAL A 57 -8.17 -9.82 9.39
CA VAL A 57 -8.89 -10.22 8.18
C VAL A 57 -7.95 -11.01 7.25
N CYS A 58 -8.36 -12.21 6.84
CA CYS A 58 -7.59 -13.04 5.92
C CYS A 58 -8.40 -13.25 4.63
N VAL A 59 -7.88 -12.76 3.51
CA VAL A 59 -8.44 -12.91 2.16
C VAL A 59 -7.31 -12.87 1.14
N ASP A 60 -7.20 -13.86 0.27
CA ASP A 60 -6.19 -13.87 -0.77
C ASP A 60 -6.60 -13.02 -1.97
N LEU A 61 -5.88 -11.91 -2.20
CA LEU A 61 -6.15 -10.97 -3.29
C LEU A 61 -5.83 -11.53 -4.70
N SER A 62 -5.28 -12.73 -4.80
CA SER A 62 -5.15 -13.44 -6.07
C SER A 62 -6.49 -14.01 -6.57
N ASP A 63 -7.46 -14.22 -5.68
CA ASP A 63 -8.83 -14.60 -6.06
C ASP A 63 -9.56 -13.39 -6.68
N THR A 64 -10.19 -13.59 -7.80
CA THR A 64 -10.97 -12.55 -8.50
C THR A 64 -12.17 -12.01 -7.71
N LYS A 65 -12.66 -12.77 -6.72
CA LYS A 65 -13.74 -12.36 -5.81
C LYS A 65 -13.23 -11.77 -4.50
N ALA A 66 -11.91 -11.72 -4.31
CA ALA A 66 -11.27 -11.34 -3.05
C ALA A 66 -11.77 -10.02 -2.48
N THR A 67 -11.91 -8.99 -3.31
CA THR A 67 -12.31 -7.66 -2.84
C THR A 67 -13.74 -7.65 -2.30
N LYS A 68 -14.65 -8.42 -2.92
CA LYS A 68 -16.01 -8.59 -2.41
C LYS A 68 -16.00 -9.32 -1.06
N MET A 69 -15.24 -10.42 -0.95
CA MET A 69 -15.07 -11.16 0.30
C MET A 69 -14.45 -10.30 1.40
N LEU A 70 -13.53 -9.43 1.03
CA LEU A 70 -12.90 -8.48 1.95
C LEU A 70 -13.93 -7.47 2.49
N TYR A 71 -14.73 -6.90 1.61
CA TYR A 71 -15.81 -5.97 1.99
C TYR A 71 -16.88 -6.64 2.87
N GLU A 72 -17.26 -7.88 2.59
CA GLU A 72 -18.19 -8.65 3.44
C GLU A 72 -17.68 -8.83 4.88
N LYS A 73 -16.36 -8.86 5.08
CA LYS A 73 -15.72 -8.98 6.39
C LYS A 73 -15.49 -7.64 7.10
N THR A 74 -15.24 -6.57 6.36
CA THR A 74 -14.88 -5.25 6.92
C THR A 74 -16.06 -4.29 6.99
N GLY A 75 -17.01 -4.42 6.06
CA GLY A 75 -18.01 -3.39 5.79
C GLY A 75 -17.36 -2.08 5.32
N ASP A 76 -18.09 -0.99 5.49
CA ASP A 76 -17.62 0.35 5.15
C ASP A 76 -16.41 0.78 5.98
N VAL A 77 -15.45 1.42 5.31
CA VAL A 77 -14.30 2.05 5.94
C VAL A 77 -14.15 3.50 5.48
N ASP A 78 -13.56 4.32 6.34
CA ASP A 78 -13.28 5.74 6.05
C ASP A 78 -11.91 5.89 5.38
N ILE A 79 -10.97 5.02 5.74
CA ILE A 79 -9.58 5.04 5.28
C ILE A 79 -9.27 3.69 4.62
N LEU A 80 -8.76 3.74 3.40
CA LEU A 80 -8.38 2.57 2.61
C LEU A 80 -6.91 2.67 2.20
N VAL A 81 -6.04 1.86 2.83
CA VAL A 81 -4.63 1.78 2.48
C VAL A 81 -4.36 0.49 1.69
N LEU A 82 -4.12 0.64 0.40
CA LEU A 82 -3.88 -0.46 -0.54
C LEU A 82 -2.37 -0.71 -0.67
N ASN A 83 -1.83 -1.50 0.28
CA ASN A 83 -0.41 -1.80 0.37
C ASN A 83 -0.04 -3.19 -0.14
N ALA A 84 -0.97 -4.15 -0.13
CA ALA A 84 -0.69 -5.51 -0.59
C ALA A 84 -0.18 -5.53 -2.03
N SER A 85 0.88 -6.26 -2.27
CA SER A 85 1.43 -6.46 -3.61
C SER A 85 2.32 -7.69 -3.67
N ILE A 86 2.49 -8.25 -4.85
CA ILE A 86 3.47 -9.29 -5.16
C ILE A 86 4.46 -8.74 -6.18
N GLN A 87 5.67 -9.27 -6.15
CA GLN A 87 6.71 -8.95 -7.14
C GLN A 87 7.53 -10.19 -7.44
N TYR A 88 7.90 -10.34 -8.70
CA TYR A 88 8.84 -11.34 -9.16
C TYR A 88 10.04 -10.65 -9.80
N ARG A 89 11.17 -11.33 -9.78
CA ARG A 89 12.39 -10.91 -10.50
C ARG A 89 12.65 -11.91 -11.60
N THR A 90 12.21 -11.57 -12.80
CA THR A 90 12.28 -12.42 -13.98
C THR A 90 12.72 -11.58 -15.18
N PRO A 91 13.73 -12.01 -15.96
CA PRO A 91 14.08 -11.35 -17.23
C PRO A 91 12.83 -11.18 -18.10
N TRP A 92 12.67 -10.03 -18.73
CA TRP A 92 11.43 -9.66 -19.45
C TRP A 92 11.01 -10.68 -20.52
N ASN A 93 11.97 -11.36 -21.16
CA ASN A 93 11.74 -12.37 -22.19
C ASN A 93 11.43 -13.77 -21.64
N GLU A 94 11.45 -13.94 -20.32
CA GLU A 94 11.16 -15.21 -19.64
C GLU A 94 9.87 -15.13 -18.81
N ILE A 95 9.18 -13.99 -18.81
CA ILE A 95 7.96 -13.79 -18.03
C ILE A 95 6.83 -14.66 -18.58
N GLY A 96 6.37 -15.61 -17.76
CA GLY A 96 5.25 -16.49 -18.10
C GLY A 96 3.88 -15.86 -17.84
N THR A 97 2.85 -16.45 -18.45
CA THR A 97 1.45 -15.98 -18.34
C THR A 97 0.96 -15.95 -16.89
N GLU A 98 1.29 -16.96 -16.09
CA GLU A 98 0.86 -17.04 -14.69
C GLU A 98 1.47 -15.92 -13.85
N GLU A 99 2.77 -15.68 -14.01
CA GLU A 99 3.46 -14.58 -13.33
C GLU A 99 2.88 -13.23 -13.71
N PHE A 100 2.68 -12.99 -15.00
CA PHE A 100 2.05 -11.78 -15.52
C PHE A 100 0.66 -11.59 -14.92
N SER A 101 -0.20 -12.60 -15.03
CA SER A 101 -1.60 -12.53 -14.61
C SER A 101 -1.73 -12.33 -13.10
N SER A 102 -0.91 -13.02 -12.30
CA SER A 102 -0.94 -12.88 -10.84
C SER A 102 -0.51 -11.49 -10.38
N GLN A 103 0.54 -10.90 -10.99
CA GLN A 103 0.95 -9.54 -10.67
C GLN A 103 -0.12 -8.51 -11.06
N VAL A 104 -0.73 -8.65 -12.22
CA VAL A 104 -1.83 -7.76 -12.65
C VAL A 104 -3.04 -7.92 -11.73
N GLN A 105 -3.42 -9.15 -11.37
CA GLN A 105 -4.55 -9.41 -10.47
C GLN A 105 -4.34 -8.77 -9.10
N VAL A 106 -3.20 -9.03 -8.45
CA VAL A 106 -2.95 -8.54 -7.08
C VAL A 106 -2.59 -7.05 -7.05
N ASN A 107 -1.74 -6.58 -7.97
CA ASN A 107 -1.19 -5.22 -7.87
C ASN A 107 -2.06 -4.15 -8.53
N LEU A 108 -2.94 -4.52 -9.46
CA LEU A 108 -3.74 -3.56 -10.23
C LEU A 108 -5.23 -3.82 -10.13
N LYS A 109 -5.69 -5.05 -10.47
CA LYS A 109 -7.12 -5.35 -10.52
C LYS A 109 -7.76 -5.28 -9.13
N SER A 110 -7.15 -5.89 -8.12
CA SER A 110 -7.66 -5.84 -6.73
C SER A 110 -7.70 -4.42 -6.17
N VAL A 111 -6.74 -3.57 -6.57
CA VAL A 111 -6.70 -2.15 -6.18
C VAL A 111 -7.89 -1.39 -6.78
N LEU A 112 -8.14 -1.57 -8.08
CA LEU A 112 -9.29 -0.94 -8.75
C LEU A 112 -10.61 -1.41 -8.14
N ASP A 113 -10.78 -2.72 -7.93
CA ASP A 113 -11.99 -3.29 -7.33
C ASP A 113 -12.24 -2.75 -5.91
N ALA A 114 -11.18 -2.61 -5.12
CA ALA A 114 -11.29 -2.03 -3.79
C ALA A 114 -11.72 -0.56 -3.85
N MET A 115 -11.11 0.24 -4.72
CA MET A 115 -11.53 1.64 -4.90
C MET A 115 -13.00 1.73 -5.31
N GLN A 116 -13.47 0.89 -6.23
CA GLN A 116 -14.86 0.87 -6.68
C GLN A 116 -15.84 0.56 -5.53
N ILE A 117 -15.55 -0.47 -4.74
CA ILE A 117 -16.46 -0.92 -3.68
C ILE A 117 -16.46 0.06 -2.50
N TYR A 118 -15.28 0.43 -1.99
CA TYR A 118 -15.19 1.23 -0.76
C TYR A 118 -15.49 2.72 -0.97
N SER A 119 -15.28 3.26 -2.18
CA SER A 119 -15.58 4.67 -2.44
C SER A 119 -17.06 5.02 -2.39
N GLU A 120 -17.97 4.05 -2.51
CA GLU A 120 -19.41 4.32 -2.51
C GLU A 120 -19.90 4.88 -1.16
N SER A 121 -19.48 4.29 -0.05
CA SER A 121 -19.79 4.83 1.28
C SER A 121 -19.06 6.14 1.56
N MET A 122 -17.80 6.26 1.15
CA MET A 122 -17.01 7.49 1.29
C MET A 122 -17.68 8.67 0.57
N LYS A 123 -18.19 8.45 -0.65
CA LYS A 123 -18.95 9.48 -1.39
C LYS A 123 -20.21 9.94 -0.65
N LYS A 124 -20.98 8.98 -0.12
CA LYS A 124 -22.20 9.28 0.67
C LYS A 124 -21.89 10.09 1.91
N ASN A 125 -20.82 9.72 2.61
CA ASN A 125 -20.39 10.37 3.85
C ASN A 125 -19.63 11.69 3.59
N ARG A 126 -19.31 12.01 2.32
CA ARG A 126 -18.50 13.15 1.90
C ARG A 126 -17.15 13.24 2.62
N TRP A 127 -16.60 12.10 2.94
CA TRP A 127 -15.30 11.94 3.56
C TRP A 127 -14.70 10.57 3.22
N GLY A 128 -13.47 10.54 2.77
CA GLY A 128 -12.73 9.31 2.51
C GLY A 128 -11.26 9.60 2.23
N ARG A 129 -10.40 8.65 2.59
CA ARG A 129 -8.95 8.71 2.33
C ARG A 129 -8.51 7.40 1.71
N ILE A 130 -8.07 7.46 0.47
CA ILE A 130 -7.55 6.31 -0.26
C ILE A 130 -6.07 6.55 -0.52
N VAL A 131 -5.22 5.67 0.01
CA VAL A 131 -3.78 5.72 -0.17
C VAL A 131 -3.32 4.41 -0.77
N ILE A 132 -2.67 4.47 -1.93
CA ILE A 132 -2.08 3.31 -2.56
C ILE A 132 -0.57 3.33 -2.29
N VAL A 133 0.00 2.20 -1.86
CA VAL A 133 1.45 2.08 -1.73
C VAL A 133 2.04 1.71 -3.08
N GLY A 134 2.66 2.71 -3.70
CA GLY A 134 3.36 2.62 -4.97
C GLY A 134 4.74 1.97 -4.85
N SER A 135 5.69 2.51 -5.59
CA SER A 135 7.09 2.10 -5.52
C SER A 135 7.98 3.07 -6.28
N VAL A 136 9.22 3.25 -5.83
CA VAL A 136 10.27 3.91 -6.62
C VAL A 136 10.47 3.26 -8.00
N GLN A 137 10.04 2.01 -8.17
CA GLN A 137 10.11 1.28 -9.44
C GLN A 137 9.29 1.92 -10.57
N GLN A 138 8.33 2.77 -10.26
CA GLN A 138 7.60 3.54 -11.28
C GLN A 138 8.46 4.66 -11.91
N HIS A 139 9.54 5.09 -11.25
CA HIS A 139 10.46 6.13 -11.72
C HIS A 139 11.83 5.55 -12.12
N LYS A 140 12.31 4.54 -11.38
CA LYS A 140 13.62 3.91 -11.57
C LYS A 140 13.44 2.39 -11.61
N PRO A 141 12.94 1.84 -12.74
CA PRO A 141 12.59 0.43 -12.83
C PRO A 141 13.84 -0.47 -12.82
N HIS A 142 13.77 -1.55 -12.04
CA HIS A 142 14.78 -2.60 -12.07
C HIS A 142 14.58 -3.47 -13.31
N LYS A 143 15.67 -3.84 -14.00
CA LYS A 143 15.65 -4.59 -15.25
C LYS A 143 14.85 -5.90 -15.22
N ASP A 144 14.82 -6.58 -14.07
CA ASP A 144 14.14 -7.87 -13.87
C ASP A 144 12.77 -7.74 -13.20
N MET A 145 12.20 -6.53 -13.14
CA MET A 145 10.88 -6.27 -12.51
C MET A 145 9.92 -5.55 -13.45
N ALA A 146 9.96 -5.86 -14.74
CA ALA A 146 9.23 -5.12 -15.77
C ALA A 146 7.72 -5.04 -15.48
N ILE A 147 7.07 -6.16 -15.14
CA ILE A 147 5.63 -6.19 -14.88
C ILE A 147 5.30 -5.49 -13.56
N TYR A 148 6.08 -5.71 -12.50
CA TYR A 148 5.88 -5.00 -11.25
C TYR A 148 5.95 -3.48 -11.45
N ALA A 149 6.98 -2.98 -12.11
CA ALA A 149 7.13 -1.55 -12.42
C ALA A 149 5.94 -1.03 -13.25
N ALA A 150 5.53 -1.76 -14.28
CA ALA A 150 4.38 -1.40 -15.12
C ALA A 150 3.07 -1.31 -14.29
N THR A 151 2.82 -2.26 -13.38
CA THR A 151 1.64 -2.18 -12.49
C THR A 151 1.69 -0.96 -11.58
N LYS A 152 2.89 -0.57 -11.09
CA LYS A 152 3.04 0.63 -10.24
C LYS A 152 2.88 1.93 -11.04
N CYS A 153 3.33 1.99 -12.30
CA CYS A 153 3.02 3.11 -13.20
C CYS A 153 1.52 3.22 -13.48
N ALA A 154 0.85 2.09 -13.74
CA ALA A 154 -0.59 2.06 -13.98
C ALA A 154 -1.39 2.57 -12.75
N ILE A 155 -0.94 2.27 -11.53
CA ILE A 155 -1.53 2.79 -10.29
C ILE A 155 -1.52 4.31 -10.27
N MET A 156 -0.42 4.98 -10.64
CA MET A 156 -0.38 6.44 -10.64
C MET A 156 -1.42 7.05 -11.58
N SER A 157 -1.60 6.46 -12.76
CA SER A 157 -2.67 6.87 -13.69
C SER A 157 -4.07 6.70 -13.08
N LEU A 158 -4.32 5.62 -12.32
CA LEU A 158 -5.59 5.44 -11.60
C LEU A 158 -5.77 6.49 -10.50
N VAL A 159 -4.71 6.79 -9.75
CA VAL A 159 -4.72 7.81 -8.68
C VAL A 159 -5.14 9.17 -9.22
N GLU A 160 -4.54 9.62 -10.31
CA GLU A 160 -4.86 10.91 -10.95
C GLU A 160 -6.30 10.94 -11.47
N ASN A 161 -6.69 9.90 -12.21
CA ASN A 161 -8.00 9.82 -12.86
C ASN A 161 -9.13 9.71 -11.84
N ILE A 162 -9.03 8.78 -10.89
CA ILE A 162 -10.06 8.52 -9.88
C ILE A 162 -10.07 9.62 -8.81
N GLY A 163 -8.89 10.14 -8.43
CA GLY A 163 -8.77 11.26 -7.51
C GLY A 163 -9.55 12.49 -7.99
N LYS A 164 -9.44 12.82 -9.27
CA LYS A 164 -10.23 13.89 -9.88
C LYS A 164 -11.74 13.66 -9.79
N GLN A 165 -12.19 12.42 -9.97
CA GLN A 165 -13.61 12.07 -9.95
C GLN A 165 -14.19 12.05 -8.53
N LEU A 166 -13.39 11.65 -7.52
CA LEU A 166 -13.82 11.53 -6.14
C LEU A 166 -13.67 12.84 -5.33
N ALA A 167 -12.81 13.76 -5.76
CA ALA A 167 -12.57 15.04 -5.10
C ALA A 167 -13.84 15.86 -4.79
N PRO A 168 -14.86 15.98 -5.69
CA PRO A 168 -16.10 16.70 -5.41
C PRO A 168 -16.90 16.12 -4.23
N PHE A 169 -16.62 14.88 -3.85
CA PHE A 169 -17.26 14.19 -2.73
C PHE A 169 -16.44 14.26 -1.44
N GLY A 170 -15.36 15.03 -1.38
CA GLY A 170 -14.48 15.12 -0.20
C GLY A 170 -13.61 13.88 0.02
N VAL A 171 -13.45 13.05 -1.00
CA VAL A 171 -12.61 11.85 -0.97
C VAL A 171 -11.29 12.12 -1.70
N THR A 172 -10.17 11.86 -1.03
CA THR A 172 -8.84 12.00 -1.64
C THR A 172 -8.28 10.64 -2.05
N VAL A 173 -7.52 10.61 -3.15
CA VAL A 173 -6.83 9.42 -3.64
C VAL A 173 -5.38 9.80 -3.92
N ASN A 174 -4.43 9.17 -3.24
CA ASN A 174 -3.02 9.51 -3.35
C ASN A 174 -2.12 8.26 -3.40
N ASN A 175 -0.93 8.45 -3.90
CA ASN A 175 0.10 7.43 -4.00
C ASN A 175 1.24 7.71 -2.99
N LEU A 176 1.67 6.69 -2.25
CA LEU A 176 2.79 6.77 -1.32
C LEU A 176 3.89 5.83 -1.81
N ASN A 177 5.00 6.40 -2.30
CA ASN A 177 6.07 5.66 -2.97
C ASN A 177 7.25 5.39 -2.04
N PRO A 178 7.42 4.16 -1.55
CA PRO A 178 8.65 3.78 -0.86
C PRO A 178 9.81 3.59 -1.83
N GLY A 179 11.01 3.93 -1.35
CA GLY A 179 12.27 3.43 -1.88
C GLY A 179 12.56 2.00 -1.42
N VAL A 180 13.84 1.73 -1.10
CA VAL A 180 14.23 0.48 -0.44
C VAL A 180 13.98 0.63 1.05
N ILE A 181 13.05 -0.17 1.56
CA ILE A 181 12.69 -0.20 2.99
C ILE A 181 13.11 -1.56 3.57
N ALA A 182 13.70 -1.57 4.77
CA ALA A 182 14.12 -2.76 5.50
C ALA A 182 12.89 -3.56 5.96
N THR A 183 12.48 -4.50 5.14
CA THR A 183 11.30 -5.35 5.34
C THR A 183 11.63 -6.78 4.95
N PRO A 184 10.87 -7.79 5.40
CA PRO A 184 11.08 -9.19 5.00
C PRO A 184 11.12 -9.41 3.48
N ARG A 185 10.51 -8.54 2.69
CA ARG A 185 10.60 -8.57 1.23
C ARG A 185 12.02 -8.30 0.72
N ASN A 186 12.75 -7.44 1.41
CA ASN A 186 14.08 -6.98 1.02
C ASN A 186 15.21 -7.67 1.81
N ASP A 187 14.89 -8.55 2.79
CA ASP A 187 15.89 -9.20 3.66
C ASP A 187 16.97 -9.92 2.84
N LYS A 188 16.56 -10.70 1.82
CA LYS A 188 17.52 -11.41 0.96
C LYS A 188 18.45 -10.45 0.21
N ALA A 189 17.95 -9.30 -0.20
CA ALA A 189 18.75 -8.30 -0.91
C ALA A 189 19.67 -7.50 0.02
N LEU A 190 19.23 -7.29 1.27
CA LEU A 190 19.98 -6.51 2.26
C LEU A 190 20.92 -7.36 3.12
N SER A 191 20.78 -8.70 3.10
CA SER A 191 21.67 -9.63 3.81
C SER A 191 22.92 -10.04 3.03
N ASP A 192 22.94 -9.82 1.72
CA ASP A 192 24.14 -9.99 0.88
C ASP A 192 24.94 -8.67 0.90
N ASP A 193 26.11 -8.67 1.48
CA ASP A 193 26.91 -7.45 1.72
C ASP A 193 27.30 -6.74 0.43
N GLU A 194 27.65 -7.46 -0.62
CA GLU A 194 28.04 -6.87 -1.92
C GLU A 194 26.82 -6.23 -2.61
N TYR A 195 25.71 -6.97 -2.65
CA TYR A 195 24.47 -6.48 -3.22
C TYR A 195 23.89 -5.31 -2.42
N ARG A 196 23.92 -5.40 -1.07
CA ARG A 196 23.52 -4.33 -0.16
C ARG A 196 24.31 -3.05 -0.44
N LYS A 197 25.64 -3.13 -0.52
CA LYS A 197 26.49 -1.96 -0.83
C LYS A 197 26.06 -1.30 -2.12
N LYS A 198 25.86 -2.08 -3.18
CA LYS A 198 25.41 -1.58 -4.48
C LYS A 198 24.03 -0.92 -4.42
N VAL A 199 23.11 -1.48 -3.63
CA VAL A 199 21.76 -0.89 -3.42
C VAL A 199 21.88 0.44 -2.69
N LEU A 200 22.68 0.50 -1.61
CA LEU A 200 22.85 1.72 -0.80
C LEU A 200 23.56 2.84 -1.57
N GLU A 201 24.54 2.52 -2.42
CA GLU A 201 25.19 3.49 -3.33
C GLU A 201 24.18 4.17 -4.28
N GLY A 202 23.07 3.51 -4.59
CA GLY A 202 21.99 4.07 -5.41
C GLY A 202 20.98 4.92 -4.65
N ILE A 203 21.16 5.12 -3.33
CA ILE A 203 20.30 5.93 -2.46
C ILE A 203 21.09 7.14 -1.98
N PRO A 204 20.74 8.38 -2.36
CA PRO A 204 21.50 9.58 -1.94
C PRO A 204 21.67 9.73 -0.42
N MET A 205 20.68 9.31 0.38
CA MET A 205 20.81 9.29 1.86
C MET A 205 21.76 8.21 2.38
N GLY A 206 22.17 7.24 1.57
CA GLY A 206 23.18 6.23 1.91
C GLY A 206 22.68 5.07 2.79
N TYR A 207 21.39 4.97 3.07
CA TYR A 207 20.80 3.89 3.86
C TYR A 207 19.42 3.48 3.33
N ALA A 208 18.99 2.25 3.67
CA ALA A 208 17.62 1.80 3.43
C ALA A 208 16.72 2.38 4.53
N GLY A 209 15.53 2.86 4.14
CA GLY A 209 14.55 3.34 5.12
C GLY A 209 13.96 2.20 5.96
N GLU A 210 13.38 2.54 7.10
CA GLU A 210 12.61 1.63 7.95
C GLU A 210 11.10 1.76 7.65
N PRO A 211 10.28 0.73 7.97
CA PRO A 211 8.83 0.82 7.80
C PRO A 211 8.20 2.05 8.47
N GLU A 212 8.76 2.50 9.57
CA GLU A 212 8.33 3.67 10.35
C GLU A 212 8.52 4.99 9.58
N ASP A 213 9.47 5.08 8.66
CA ASP A 213 9.69 6.27 7.83
C ASP A 213 8.48 6.57 6.91
N MET A 214 7.66 5.55 6.63
CA MET A 214 6.45 5.69 5.82
C MET A 214 5.28 6.30 6.60
N THR A 215 5.30 6.24 7.94
CA THR A 215 4.11 6.48 8.78
C THR A 215 3.67 7.94 8.79
N ALA A 216 4.60 8.89 8.83
CA ALA A 216 4.26 10.31 8.85
C ALA A 216 3.53 10.74 7.56
N ALA A 217 4.01 10.31 6.40
CA ALA A 217 3.36 10.59 5.13
C ALA A 217 2.01 9.86 5.00
N ALA A 218 1.90 8.62 5.49
CA ALA A 218 0.65 7.89 5.52
C ALA A 218 -0.39 8.59 6.42
N LEU A 219 -0.02 9.03 7.61
CA LEU A 219 -0.91 9.78 8.53
C LEU A 219 -1.38 11.09 7.90
N LEU A 220 -0.48 11.84 7.27
CA LEU A 220 -0.83 13.06 6.53
C LEU A 220 -1.91 12.77 5.47
N LEU A 221 -1.71 11.75 4.64
CA LEU A 221 -2.64 11.41 3.56
C LEU A 221 -3.96 10.79 4.06
N CYS A 222 -3.97 10.18 5.24
CA CYS A 222 -5.11 9.50 5.85
C CYS A 222 -5.97 10.38 6.77
N SER A 223 -5.56 11.62 7.02
CA SER A 223 -6.21 12.53 8.00
C SER A 223 -6.79 13.79 7.34
N ASP A 224 -7.33 14.68 8.16
CA ASP A 224 -7.86 15.97 7.70
C ASP A 224 -6.76 16.95 7.33
N GLU A 225 -5.55 16.75 7.82
CA GLU A 225 -4.39 17.53 7.44
C GLU A 225 -4.06 17.37 5.95
N GLY A 226 -4.35 16.18 5.38
CA GLY A 226 -4.18 15.88 3.96
C GLY A 226 -5.39 16.20 3.06
N ARG A 227 -6.45 16.84 3.58
CA ARG A 227 -7.73 17.03 2.85
C ARG A 227 -7.63 17.77 1.52
N TYR A 228 -6.55 18.51 1.30
CA TYR A 228 -6.32 19.26 0.05
C TYR A 228 -5.27 18.61 -0.86
N ILE A 229 -4.83 17.39 -0.51
CA ILE A 229 -3.89 16.59 -1.30
C ILE A 229 -4.67 15.46 -1.97
N THR A 230 -4.80 15.50 -3.29
CA THR A 230 -5.43 14.43 -4.08
C THR A 230 -4.82 14.33 -5.47
N GLY A 231 -4.80 13.14 -6.05
CA GLY A 231 -4.16 12.88 -7.35
C GLY A 231 -2.63 13.02 -7.31
N SER A 232 -2.03 12.96 -6.14
CA SER A 232 -0.62 13.24 -5.92
C SER A 232 0.17 12.00 -5.50
N GLU A 233 1.49 12.08 -5.64
CA GLU A 233 2.41 11.11 -5.07
C GLU A 233 3.34 11.75 -4.03
N ILE A 234 3.61 11.02 -2.97
CA ILE A 234 4.66 11.36 -1.99
C ILE A 234 5.72 10.27 -2.06
N ASN A 235 6.96 10.69 -2.34
CA ASN A 235 8.10 9.78 -2.41
C ASN A 235 8.83 9.79 -1.06
N VAL A 236 8.97 8.60 -0.46
CA VAL A 236 9.73 8.33 0.77
C VAL A 236 10.80 7.30 0.40
N ASP A 237 11.86 7.77 -0.27
CA ASP A 237 12.80 6.92 -1.00
C ASP A 237 14.28 7.29 -0.77
N GLY A 238 14.57 8.16 0.18
CA GLY A 238 15.93 8.64 0.45
C GLY A 238 16.59 9.33 -0.74
N GLY A 239 15.79 9.85 -1.70
CA GLY A 239 16.25 10.44 -2.95
C GLY A 239 16.57 9.43 -4.06
N MET A 240 16.25 8.14 -3.89
CA MET A 240 16.63 7.07 -4.81
C MET A 240 16.14 7.28 -6.25
N ARG A 241 15.05 7.99 -6.46
CA ARG A 241 14.49 8.29 -7.79
C ARG A 241 15.22 9.37 -8.58
N LEU A 242 16.05 10.19 -7.91
CA LEU A 242 16.77 11.34 -8.49
C LEU A 242 17.96 10.92 -9.42
#